data_9e6fcd49952d4638d61607c1d2296f61
#
_entry.id   9e6fcd49952d4638d61607c1d2296f61
#
_cell.length_a   1.000
_cell.length_b   1.000
_cell.length_c   1.000
_cell.angle_alpha   90.00
_cell.angle_beta   90.00
_cell.angle_gamma   90.00
#
_symmetry.space_group_name_H-M   'P 1'
#
loop_
_entity.id
_entity.type
_entity.pdbx_description
1 polymer ?
#
loop_
_entity_poly.entity_id
_entity_poly.type
_entity_poly.pdbx_seq_one_letter_code
_entity_poly.pdbx_strand_id
1 'polypeptide(L)'
;MEKLFPTNHVTAGDRICAGTYLAAAAASGGEIEITGVEPVVLVEPLKALRKMGAGLRIFGAAGPKARIRMVMERRPAGITIDTGPYPGFPTDLQSVFLAAEASGTGESQIRETVYEARFEAAVRLASFGADVSVHGDTAIIKGRYPLLPGVVETPDLRGGAALLVAALSADGLSVVSDRGHLKRGYEDIGRDLRILGADIEENIL
;
A
#
# COMPACT_ATOMS: atom_id res chain seq x y z
N MET A 1 -17.82 14.33 -39.08
CA MET A 1 -17.24 14.52 -37.74
C MET A 1 -18.40 14.78 -36.79
N GLU A 2 -18.67 13.90 -35.82
CA GLU A 2 -19.73 14.13 -34.85
C GLU A 2 -19.39 15.33 -33.98
N LYS A 3 -20.39 16.12 -33.66
CA LYS A 3 -20.23 17.35 -32.87
C LYS A 3 -20.05 16.95 -31.40
N LEU A 4 -18.92 17.34 -30.79
CA LEU A 4 -18.69 17.16 -29.35
C LEU A 4 -19.47 18.23 -28.57
N PHE A 5 -20.09 17.79 -27.47
CA PHE A 5 -20.82 18.66 -26.55
C PHE A 5 -20.03 18.83 -25.25
N PRO A 6 -20.05 20.01 -24.63
CA PRO A 6 -19.44 20.20 -23.33
C PRO A 6 -20.14 19.33 -22.28
N THR A 7 -19.38 18.79 -21.35
CA THR A 7 -19.90 18.02 -20.22
C THR A 7 -19.20 18.42 -18.94
N ASN A 8 -19.88 18.30 -17.82
CA ASN A 8 -19.28 18.44 -16.50
C ASN A 8 -18.91 17.06 -15.97
N HIS A 9 -17.66 16.91 -15.53
CA HIS A 9 -17.16 15.67 -14.95
C HIS A 9 -16.43 15.96 -13.65
N VAL A 10 -16.68 15.14 -12.63
CA VAL A 10 -15.92 15.15 -11.38
C VAL A 10 -14.99 13.94 -11.40
N THR A 11 -13.70 14.20 -11.33
CA THR A 11 -12.69 13.14 -11.32
C THR A 11 -12.85 12.30 -10.06
N ALA A 12 -12.88 10.97 -10.22
CA ALA A 12 -12.91 10.05 -9.10
C ALA A 12 -11.62 10.13 -8.28
N GLY A 13 -11.72 9.90 -6.97
CA GLY A 13 -10.54 9.81 -6.11
C GLY A 13 -9.64 8.63 -6.47
N ASP A 14 -8.34 8.79 -6.24
CA ASP A 14 -7.34 7.77 -6.57
C ASP A 14 -7.40 6.61 -5.56
N ARG A 15 -7.89 5.46 -6.04
CA ARG A 15 -7.99 4.24 -5.25
C ARG A 15 -6.63 3.65 -4.87
N ILE A 16 -5.58 3.92 -5.66
CA ILE A 16 -4.25 3.38 -5.38
C ILE A 16 -3.57 4.17 -4.27
N CYS A 17 -3.65 5.51 -4.31
CA CYS A 17 -3.22 6.35 -3.19
C CYS A 17 -3.96 5.96 -1.90
N ALA A 18 -5.28 5.86 -1.94
CA ALA A 18 -6.09 5.46 -0.79
C ALA A 18 -5.68 4.08 -0.24
N GLY A 19 -5.51 3.08 -1.11
CA GLY A 19 -5.06 1.74 -0.74
C GLY A 19 -3.65 1.73 -0.14
N THR A 20 -2.75 2.58 -0.63
CA THR A 20 -1.40 2.74 -0.10
C THR A 20 -1.41 3.27 1.34
N TYR A 21 -2.18 4.32 1.64
CA TYR A 21 -2.27 4.86 3.00
C TYR A 21 -2.97 3.89 3.96
N LEU A 22 -3.97 3.14 3.49
CA LEU A 22 -4.57 2.06 4.27
C LEU A 22 -3.56 0.96 4.59
N ALA A 23 -2.74 0.55 3.62
CA ALA A 23 -1.67 -0.44 3.83
C ALA A 23 -0.60 0.08 4.78
N ALA A 24 -0.21 1.37 4.69
CA ALA A 24 0.72 2.01 5.60
C ALA A 24 0.20 1.99 7.05
N ALA A 25 -1.06 2.38 7.26
CA ALA A 25 -1.68 2.32 8.59
C ALA A 25 -1.85 0.87 9.09
N ALA A 26 -2.08 -0.12 8.20
CA ALA A 26 -2.10 -1.52 8.59
C ALA A 26 -0.73 -2.01 9.05
N ALA A 27 0.35 -1.60 8.38
CA ALA A 27 1.72 -1.99 8.68
C ALA A 27 2.23 -1.40 10.01
N SER A 28 1.96 -0.11 10.25
CA SER A 28 2.43 0.62 11.42
C SER A 28 1.51 0.52 12.65
N GLY A 29 0.26 0.07 12.43
CA GLY A 29 -0.80 0.14 13.44
C GLY A 29 -1.45 1.52 13.51
N GLY A 30 -2.56 1.62 14.24
CA GLY A 30 -3.25 2.88 14.46
C GLY A 30 -4.57 3.03 13.72
N GLU A 31 -4.98 4.27 13.49
CA GLU A 31 -6.27 4.61 12.89
C GLU A 31 -6.10 5.59 11.74
N ILE A 32 -6.88 5.39 10.68
CA ILE A 32 -6.93 6.29 9.53
C ILE A 32 -8.36 6.46 9.02
N GLU A 33 -8.69 7.67 8.56
CA GLU A 33 -9.93 7.94 7.81
C GLU A 33 -9.58 8.43 6.40
N ILE A 34 -10.11 7.75 5.39
CA ILE A 34 -9.97 8.10 3.98
C ILE A 34 -11.28 8.72 3.49
N THR A 35 -11.17 9.88 2.85
CA THR A 35 -12.26 10.60 2.19
C THR A 35 -11.93 10.83 0.72
N GLY A 36 -12.93 11.20 -0.08
CA GLY A 36 -12.71 11.54 -1.50
C GLY A 36 -12.53 10.34 -2.43
N VAL A 37 -12.64 9.11 -1.94
CA VAL A 37 -12.65 7.90 -2.75
C VAL A 37 -13.90 7.07 -2.45
N GLU A 38 -14.48 6.49 -3.48
CA GLU A 38 -15.65 5.65 -3.30
C GLU A 38 -15.24 4.25 -2.82
N PRO A 39 -15.81 3.72 -1.71
CA PRO A 39 -15.45 2.40 -1.18
C PRO A 39 -15.65 1.26 -2.19
N VAL A 40 -16.57 1.41 -3.13
CA VAL A 40 -16.87 0.40 -4.16
C VAL A 40 -15.68 0.11 -5.09
N VAL A 41 -14.77 1.07 -5.29
CA VAL A 41 -13.58 0.85 -6.12
C VAL A 41 -12.42 0.18 -5.35
N LEU A 42 -12.60 -0.04 -4.04
CA LEU A 42 -11.62 -0.64 -3.12
C LEU A 42 -12.10 -1.96 -2.51
N VAL A 43 -13.13 -2.59 -3.05
CA VAL A 43 -13.78 -3.78 -2.43
C VAL A 43 -12.76 -4.87 -2.08
N GLU A 44 -11.90 -5.29 -3.01
CA GLU A 44 -10.92 -6.35 -2.74
C GLU A 44 -9.80 -5.93 -1.77
N PRO A 45 -9.18 -4.74 -1.87
CA PRO A 45 -8.28 -4.24 -0.84
C PRO A 45 -8.90 -4.16 0.56
N LEU A 46 -10.16 -3.70 0.67
CA LEU A 46 -10.86 -3.63 1.96
C LEU A 46 -11.17 -5.03 2.53
N LYS A 47 -11.48 -6.01 1.67
CA LYS A 47 -11.61 -7.41 2.10
C LYS A 47 -10.29 -7.97 2.60
N ALA A 48 -9.18 -7.69 1.90
CA ALA A 48 -7.85 -8.10 2.32
C ALA A 48 -7.51 -7.52 3.70
N LEU A 49 -7.67 -6.20 3.89
CA LEU A 49 -7.42 -5.54 5.18
C LEU A 49 -8.27 -6.13 6.31
N ARG A 50 -9.53 -6.48 6.07
CA ARG A 50 -10.36 -7.18 7.07
C ARG A 50 -9.77 -8.55 7.44
N LYS A 51 -9.31 -9.32 6.47
CA LYS A 51 -8.64 -10.61 6.70
C LYS A 51 -7.34 -10.44 7.48
N MET A 52 -6.60 -9.35 7.23
CA MET A 52 -5.41 -8.95 8.00
C MET A 52 -5.73 -8.57 9.44
N GLY A 53 -7.01 -8.37 9.78
CA GLY A 53 -7.46 -8.04 11.14
C GLY A 53 -7.89 -6.60 11.34
N ALA A 54 -7.96 -5.79 10.28
CA ALA A 54 -8.40 -4.41 10.37
C ALA A 54 -9.90 -4.28 10.72
N GLY A 55 -10.21 -3.44 11.70
CA GLY A 55 -11.56 -2.97 11.96
C GLY A 55 -11.93 -1.89 10.95
N LEU A 56 -12.90 -2.17 10.07
CA LEU A 56 -13.32 -1.26 9.00
C LEU A 56 -14.75 -0.78 9.21
N ARG A 57 -14.95 0.54 9.15
CA ARG A 57 -16.27 1.18 9.08
C ARG A 57 -16.38 2.00 7.81
N ILE A 58 -17.44 1.76 7.05
CA ILE A 58 -17.72 2.44 5.77
C ILE A 58 -18.96 3.28 5.95
N PHE A 59 -18.86 4.58 5.65
CA PHE A 59 -19.95 5.54 5.73
C PHE A 59 -20.27 6.04 4.32
N GLY A 60 -21.51 5.84 3.88
CA GLY A 60 -21.91 6.13 2.51
C GLY A 60 -21.34 5.14 1.50
N ALA A 61 -22.15 4.74 0.53
CA ALA A 61 -21.70 3.79 -0.51
C ALA A 61 -20.92 4.47 -1.63
N ALA A 62 -21.27 5.72 -1.94
CA ALA A 62 -20.70 6.50 -3.04
C ALA A 62 -20.87 8.01 -2.79
N GLY A 63 -20.19 8.83 -3.60
CA GLY A 63 -20.28 10.28 -3.60
C GLY A 63 -19.41 10.97 -2.53
N PRO A 64 -19.49 12.31 -2.43
CA PRO A 64 -18.55 13.13 -1.66
C PRO A 64 -18.60 12.92 -0.14
N LYS A 65 -19.62 12.22 0.36
CA LYS A 65 -19.75 11.87 1.79
C LYS A 65 -19.27 10.45 2.11
N ALA A 66 -18.82 9.70 1.12
CA ALA A 66 -18.27 8.38 1.34
C ALA A 66 -16.94 8.48 2.12
N ARG A 67 -16.80 7.67 3.16
CA ARG A 67 -15.61 7.62 4.03
C ARG A 67 -15.32 6.19 4.42
N ILE A 68 -14.03 5.90 4.54
CA ILE A 68 -13.51 4.63 5.02
C ILE A 68 -12.70 4.93 6.28
N ARG A 69 -13.15 4.46 7.44
CA ARG A 69 -12.37 4.50 8.68
C ARG A 69 -11.83 3.11 8.95
N MET A 70 -10.52 3.02 9.16
CA MET A 70 -9.82 1.80 9.48
C MET A 70 -9.07 1.94 10.80
N VAL A 71 -9.12 0.89 11.61
CA VAL A 71 -8.32 0.76 12.84
C VAL A 71 -7.57 -0.57 12.76
N MET A 72 -6.27 -0.53 13.00
CA MET A 72 -5.42 -1.71 13.11
C MET A 72 -4.81 -1.75 14.52
N GLU A 73 -5.40 -2.53 15.41
CA GLU A 73 -4.96 -2.65 16.82
C GLU A 73 -3.85 -3.69 17.01
N ARG A 74 -3.71 -4.58 16.05
CA ARG A 74 -2.75 -5.71 16.10
C ARG A 74 -1.96 -5.75 14.81
N ARG A 75 -0.84 -6.48 14.82
CA ARG A 75 -0.07 -6.72 13.60
C ARG A 75 -0.93 -7.46 12.56
N PRO A 76 -0.75 -7.14 11.27
CA PRO A 76 -1.44 -7.84 10.18
C PRO A 76 -1.34 -9.35 10.31
N ALA A 77 -2.45 -10.06 10.20
CA ALA A 77 -2.44 -11.53 10.10
C ALA A 77 -2.15 -11.94 8.67
N GLY A 78 -1.39 -13.02 8.49
CA GLY A 78 -1.05 -13.53 7.16
C GLY A 78 -2.28 -13.92 6.34
N ILE A 79 -2.27 -13.54 5.06
CA ILE A 79 -3.36 -13.77 4.11
C ILE A 79 -2.84 -14.22 2.74
N THR A 80 -3.76 -14.76 1.94
CA THR A 80 -3.51 -15.01 0.51
C THR A 80 -4.21 -13.97 -0.35
N ILE A 81 -3.47 -13.38 -1.29
CA ILE A 81 -3.95 -12.41 -2.29
C ILE A 81 -3.60 -12.95 -3.68
N ASP A 82 -4.58 -12.94 -4.58
CA ASP A 82 -4.37 -13.06 -6.02
C ASP A 82 -4.70 -11.71 -6.67
N THR A 83 -3.77 -11.12 -7.40
CA THR A 83 -4.07 -9.93 -8.20
C THR A 83 -4.95 -10.29 -9.38
N GLY A 84 -5.67 -9.32 -9.92
CA GLY A 84 -6.53 -9.57 -11.07
C GLY A 84 -7.03 -8.27 -11.70
N PRO A 85 -7.52 -8.35 -12.97
CA PRO A 85 -8.21 -7.21 -13.58
C PRO A 85 -9.37 -6.73 -12.72
N TYR A 86 -9.66 -5.43 -12.81
CA TYR A 86 -10.83 -4.88 -12.11
C TYR A 86 -12.11 -5.69 -12.43
N PRO A 87 -12.92 -6.05 -11.43
CA PRO A 87 -12.90 -5.64 -10.02
C PRO A 87 -12.02 -6.49 -9.08
N GLY A 88 -11.09 -7.30 -9.59
CA GLY A 88 -10.14 -8.06 -8.78
C GLY A 88 -9.19 -7.18 -7.96
N PHE A 89 -8.30 -7.83 -7.19
CA PHE A 89 -7.32 -7.11 -6.39
C PHE A 89 -6.31 -6.37 -7.30
N PRO A 90 -6.14 -5.05 -7.15
CA PRO A 90 -5.30 -4.27 -8.07
C PRO A 90 -3.82 -4.65 -7.97
N THR A 91 -3.19 -4.98 -9.10
CA THR A 91 -1.74 -5.21 -9.19
C THR A 91 -0.92 -4.01 -8.65
N ASP A 92 -1.45 -2.78 -8.76
CA ASP A 92 -0.80 -1.57 -8.26
C ASP A 92 -0.76 -1.46 -6.73
N LEU A 93 -1.53 -2.26 -6.00
CA LEU A 93 -1.47 -2.38 -4.54
C LEU A 93 -0.71 -3.62 -4.07
N GLN A 94 -0.30 -4.50 -4.97
CA GLN A 94 0.40 -5.73 -4.66
C GLN A 94 1.63 -5.48 -3.77
N SER A 95 2.53 -4.59 -4.19
CA SER A 95 3.80 -4.33 -3.50
C SER A 95 3.61 -3.68 -2.11
N VAL A 96 2.65 -2.77 -1.95
CA VAL A 96 2.39 -2.12 -0.66
C VAL A 96 1.73 -3.06 0.34
N PHE A 97 0.87 -3.99 -0.12
CA PHE A 97 0.32 -5.03 0.74
C PHE A 97 1.37 -6.05 1.13
N LEU A 98 2.26 -6.42 0.21
CA LEU A 98 3.41 -7.28 0.50
C LEU A 98 4.30 -6.67 1.60
N ALA A 99 4.56 -5.36 1.54
CA ALA A 99 5.32 -4.64 2.57
C ALA A 99 4.57 -4.62 3.92
N ALA A 100 3.25 -4.42 3.93
CA ALA A 100 2.45 -4.49 5.14
C ALA A 100 2.48 -5.88 5.78
N GLU A 101 2.36 -6.93 4.97
CA GLU A 101 2.45 -8.32 5.44
C GLU A 101 3.84 -8.68 5.97
N ALA A 102 4.91 -8.04 5.46
CA ALA A 102 6.26 -8.27 5.95
C ALA A 102 6.41 -7.90 7.44
N SER A 103 5.65 -6.91 7.95
CA SER A 103 5.59 -6.56 9.38
C SER A 103 4.55 -7.36 10.16
N GLY A 104 3.83 -8.25 9.52
CA GLY A 104 2.69 -9.01 10.07
C GLY A 104 3.05 -10.19 10.95
N THR A 105 2.10 -11.10 11.08
CA THR A 105 2.23 -12.38 11.79
C THR A 105 1.86 -13.54 10.88
N GLY A 106 2.57 -14.66 11.02
CA GLY A 106 2.30 -15.84 10.21
C GLY A 106 2.87 -15.72 8.80
N GLU A 107 2.31 -16.50 7.89
CA GLU A 107 2.74 -16.57 6.49
C GLU A 107 1.65 -16.00 5.57
N SER A 108 2.08 -15.20 4.62
CA SER A 108 1.23 -14.63 3.56
C SER A 108 1.71 -15.10 2.20
N GLN A 109 0.80 -15.19 1.26
CA GLN A 109 1.09 -15.52 -0.12
C GLN A 109 0.45 -14.48 -1.04
N ILE A 110 1.23 -13.90 -1.94
CA ILE A 110 0.72 -12.97 -2.96
C ILE A 110 1.09 -13.52 -4.33
N ARG A 111 0.06 -13.82 -5.13
CA ARG A 111 0.22 -14.22 -6.53
C ARG A 111 -0.11 -13.06 -7.45
N GLU A 112 0.84 -12.70 -8.31
CA GLU A 112 0.69 -11.65 -9.31
C GLU A 112 0.27 -12.25 -10.65
N THR A 113 -0.94 -11.96 -11.12
CA THR A 113 -1.49 -12.55 -12.34
C THR A 113 -1.71 -11.53 -13.47
N VAL A 114 -1.36 -10.26 -13.22
CA VAL A 114 -1.62 -9.16 -14.16
C VAL A 114 -0.34 -8.61 -14.76
N TYR A 115 0.67 -8.38 -13.90
CA TYR A 115 1.92 -7.76 -14.33
C TYR A 115 3.10 -8.68 -14.03
N GLU A 116 3.68 -9.24 -15.08
CA GLU A 116 4.80 -10.20 -14.97
C GLU A 116 5.98 -9.60 -14.21
N ALA A 117 6.57 -10.39 -13.31
CA ALA A 117 7.80 -10.08 -12.56
C ALA A 117 7.74 -8.82 -11.66
N ARG A 118 6.58 -8.40 -11.17
CA ARG A 118 6.42 -7.24 -10.26
C ARG A 118 6.89 -7.52 -8.82
N PHE A 119 8.02 -8.16 -8.64
CA PHE A 119 8.55 -8.50 -7.31
C PHE A 119 9.89 -7.86 -6.96
N GLU A 120 10.32 -6.82 -7.67
CA GLU A 120 11.55 -6.11 -7.31
C GLU A 120 11.49 -5.50 -5.90
N ALA A 121 10.33 -4.99 -5.48
CA ALA A 121 10.12 -4.54 -4.11
C ALA A 121 10.32 -5.67 -3.09
N ALA A 122 9.87 -6.89 -3.38
CA ALA A 122 10.04 -8.05 -2.52
C ALA A 122 11.50 -8.33 -2.21
N VAL A 123 12.36 -8.29 -3.23
CA VAL A 123 13.81 -8.48 -3.08
C VAL A 123 14.42 -7.38 -2.20
N ARG A 124 13.99 -6.12 -2.37
CA ARG A 124 14.51 -4.99 -1.59
C ARG A 124 14.02 -4.98 -0.14
N LEU A 125 12.89 -5.61 0.17
CA LEU A 125 12.40 -5.78 1.54
C LEU A 125 13.36 -6.61 2.41
N ALA A 126 14.23 -7.41 1.82
CA ALA A 126 15.30 -8.10 2.55
C ALA A 126 16.21 -7.13 3.30
N SER A 127 16.41 -5.89 2.80
CA SER A 127 17.18 -4.84 3.50
C SER A 127 16.53 -4.39 4.81
N PHE A 128 15.24 -4.62 4.98
CA PHE A 128 14.50 -4.41 6.23
C PHE A 128 14.43 -5.69 7.08
N GLY A 129 15.18 -6.72 6.72
CA GLY A 129 15.18 -8.01 7.40
C GLY A 129 13.88 -8.82 7.18
N ALA A 130 13.07 -8.47 6.17
CA ALA A 130 11.88 -9.22 5.82
C ALA A 130 12.24 -10.61 5.28
N ASP A 131 11.49 -11.65 5.69
CA ASP A 131 11.61 -13.01 5.18
C ASP A 131 10.64 -13.17 4.00
N VAL A 132 11.16 -12.90 2.80
CA VAL A 132 10.38 -12.96 1.55
C VAL A 132 11.09 -13.86 0.55
N SER A 133 10.36 -14.79 -0.04
CA SER A 133 10.81 -15.62 -1.16
C SER A 133 9.87 -15.48 -2.35
N VAL A 134 10.45 -15.48 -3.57
CA VAL A 134 9.68 -15.35 -4.81
C VAL A 134 9.87 -16.59 -5.65
N HIS A 135 8.76 -17.20 -6.07
CA HIS A 135 8.71 -18.40 -6.89
C HIS A 135 7.77 -18.16 -8.09
N GLY A 136 8.34 -17.82 -9.24
CA GLY A 136 7.58 -17.51 -10.45
C GLY A 136 6.69 -16.26 -10.24
N ASP A 137 5.38 -16.46 -10.29
CA ASP A 137 4.35 -15.41 -10.13
C ASP A 137 3.92 -15.20 -8.67
N THR A 138 4.58 -15.86 -7.72
CA THR A 138 4.13 -15.91 -6.32
C THR A 138 5.23 -15.50 -5.36
N ALA A 139 4.92 -14.57 -4.46
CA ALA A 139 5.74 -14.23 -3.30
C ALA A 139 5.16 -14.87 -2.04
N ILE A 140 6.04 -15.46 -1.22
CA ILE A 140 5.72 -15.98 0.11
C ILE A 140 6.43 -15.08 1.12
N ILE A 141 5.68 -14.55 2.09
CA ILE A 141 6.15 -13.64 3.11
C ILE A 141 5.91 -14.25 4.48
N LYS A 142 6.97 -14.34 5.30
CA LYS A 142 6.82 -14.66 6.72
C LYS A 142 6.93 -13.39 7.52
N GLY A 143 5.85 -13.04 8.19
CA GLY A 143 5.78 -11.79 8.95
C GLY A 143 6.82 -11.73 10.05
N ARG A 144 7.48 -10.58 10.17
CA ARG A 144 8.49 -10.28 11.17
C ARG A 144 8.28 -8.89 11.74
N TYR A 145 8.29 -8.77 13.04
CA TYR A 145 8.15 -7.46 13.71
C TYR A 145 9.09 -7.34 14.92
N PRO A 146 9.71 -6.18 15.11
CA PRO A 146 9.77 -5.07 14.13
C PRO A 146 10.61 -5.45 12.92
N LEU A 147 10.42 -4.74 11.81
CA LEU A 147 11.39 -4.75 10.72
C LEU A 147 12.67 -4.01 11.16
N LEU A 148 13.79 -4.30 10.52
CA LEU A 148 15.05 -3.63 10.79
C LEU A 148 15.15 -2.32 9.99
N PRO A 149 15.91 -1.32 10.48
CA PRO A 149 16.23 -0.14 9.68
C PRO A 149 16.90 -0.52 8.36
N GLY A 150 16.44 0.06 7.26
CA GLY A 150 16.96 -0.24 5.92
C GLY A 150 17.49 1.00 5.20
N VAL A 151 18.49 0.80 4.36
CA VAL A 151 18.96 1.80 3.38
C VAL A 151 18.70 1.25 1.99
N VAL A 152 17.79 1.87 1.25
CA VAL A 152 17.27 1.34 -0.01
C VAL A 152 17.07 2.44 -1.05
N GLU A 153 17.11 2.05 -2.33
CA GLU A 153 16.72 2.91 -3.45
C GLU A 153 15.41 2.40 -4.06
N THR A 154 14.51 3.32 -4.42
CA THR A 154 13.21 2.96 -5.04
C THR A 154 13.44 2.35 -6.42
N PRO A 155 12.92 1.14 -6.71
CA PRO A 155 13.08 0.53 -8.03
C PRO A 155 12.15 1.16 -9.08
N ASP A 156 10.96 1.51 -8.65
CA ASP A 156 9.88 2.10 -9.43
C ASP A 156 8.86 2.79 -8.51
N LEU A 157 7.77 3.30 -9.08
CA LEU A 157 6.70 3.99 -8.35
C LEU A 157 6.08 3.10 -7.25
N ARG A 158 5.67 1.87 -7.56
CA ARG A 158 4.92 1.00 -6.64
C ARG A 158 5.85 0.34 -5.62
N GLY A 159 7.05 -0.04 -6.07
CA GLY A 159 8.11 -0.52 -5.18
C GLY A 159 8.56 0.56 -4.21
N GLY A 160 8.70 1.79 -4.66
CA GLY A 160 9.05 2.92 -3.79
C GLY A 160 8.03 3.13 -2.67
N ALA A 161 6.73 3.13 -3.00
CA ALA A 161 5.67 3.22 -1.99
C ALA A 161 5.71 2.03 -1.00
N ALA A 162 5.99 0.82 -1.48
CA ALA A 162 6.13 -0.36 -0.63
C ALA A 162 7.30 -0.24 0.35
N LEU A 163 8.45 0.29 -0.10
CA LEU A 163 9.62 0.50 0.75
C LEU A 163 9.36 1.58 1.82
N LEU A 164 8.57 2.63 1.52
CA LEU A 164 8.11 3.58 2.54
C LEU A 164 7.21 2.90 3.58
N VAL A 165 6.26 2.06 3.14
CA VAL A 165 5.40 1.28 4.04
C VAL A 165 6.23 0.37 4.95
N ALA A 166 7.25 -0.30 4.44
CA ALA A 166 8.16 -1.12 5.24
C ALA A 166 8.96 -0.27 6.25
N ALA A 167 9.47 0.89 5.81
CA ALA A 167 10.23 1.82 6.66
C ALA A 167 9.41 2.31 7.86
N LEU A 168 8.09 2.54 7.69
CA LEU A 168 7.18 2.92 8.79
C LEU A 168 7.02 1.83 9.87
N SER A 169 7.36 0.58 9.54
CA SER A 169 7.28 -0.56 10.47
C SER A 169 8.64 -0.98 11.01
N ALA A 170 9.71 -0.29 10.63
CA ALA A 170 11.07 -0.57 11.07
C ALA A 170 11.35 0.09 12.42
N ASP A 171 12.12 -0.59 13.27
CA ASP A 171 12.59 -0.05 14.56
C ASP A 171 13.92 0.69 14.35
N GLY A 172 13.84 1.98 14.07
CA GLY A 172 14.98 2.87 13.86
C GLY A 172 14.94 3.63 12.54
N LEU A 173 15.99 4.40 12.26
CA LEU A 173 16.08 5.27 11.09
C LEU A 173 16.30 4.44 9.82
N SER A 174 15.38 4.58 8.88
CA SER A 174 15.50 4.03 7.52
C SER A 174 15.74 5.14 6.51
N VAL A 175 16.48 4.84 5.45
CA VAL A 175 16.75 5.78 4.35
C VAL A 175 16.19 5.19 3.05
N VAL A 176 15.24 5.90 2.45
CA VAL A 176 14.64 5.54 1.16
C VAL A 176 14.99 6.62 0.14
N SER A 177 15.92 6.31 -0.77
CA SER A 177 16.33 7.21 -1.83
C SER A 177 15.42 7.07 -3.04
N ASP A 178 14.85 8.18 -3.52
CA ASP A 178 13.97 8.21 -4.70
C ASP A 178 14.52 9.11 -5.80
N ARG A 179 14.57 8.60 -7.02
CA ARG A 179 14.97 9.35 -8.23
C ARG A 179 13.77 9.98 -8.95
N GLY A 180 12.70 10.28 -8.24
CA GLY A 180 11.50 10.88 -8.80
C GLY A 180 10.44 9.87 -9.25
N HIS A 181 10.57 8.59 -8.86
CA HIS A 181 9.56 7.57 -9.16
C HIS A 181 8.25 7.84 -8.44
N LEU A 182 8.29 8.21 -7.17
CA LEU A 182 7.11 8.44 -6.34
C LEU A 182 6.24 9.57 -6.86
N LYS A 183 6.84 10.65 -7.37
CA LYS A 183 6.12 11.81 -7.94
C LYS A 183 5.29 11.49 -9.18
N ARG A 184 5.48 10.31 -9.78
CA ARG A 184 4.67 9.87 -10.94
C ARG A 184 3.25 9.42 -10.56
N GLY A 185 2.98 9.15 -9.30
CA GLY A 185 1.67 8.66 -8.85
C GLY A 185 1.23 9.19 -7.50
N TYR A 186 2.07 9.91 -6.78
CA TYR A 186 1.74 10.59 -5.54
C TYR A 186 2.15 12.06 -5.66
N GLU A 187 1.27 12.97 -5.27
CA GLU A 187 1.58 14.40 -5.28
C GLU A 187 2.73 14.72 -4.33
N ASP A 188 2.61 14.27 -3.09
CA ASP A 188 3.63 14.40 -2.04
C ASP A 188 3.39 13.36 -0.94
N ILE A 189 3.86 12.14 -1.15
CA ILE A 189 3.65 11.04 -0.21
C ILE A 189 4.36 11.28 1.13
N GLY A 190 5.51 11.94 1.14
CA GLY A 190 6.25 12.26 2.36
C GLY A 190 5.49 13.24 3.24
N ARG A 191 4.96 14.34 2.64
CA ARG A 191 4.09 15.30 3.33
C ARG A 191 2.85 14.62 3.89
N ASP A 192 2.19 13.80 3.08
CA ASP A 192 0.94 13.15 3.48
C ASP A 192 1.15 12.18 4.63
N LEU A 193 2.22 11.38 4.61
CA LEU A 193 2.58 10.49 5.70
C LEU A 193 2.96 11.26 6.98
N ARG A 194 3.65 12.41 6.87
CA ARG A 194 3.91 13.29 8.04
C ARG A 194 2.61 13.83 8.66
N ILE A 195 1.66 14.26 7.83
CA ILE A 195 0.33 14.70 8.31
C ILE A 195 -0.39 13.56 9.05
N LEU A 196 -0.20 12.32 8.60
CA LEU A 196 -0.73 11.13 9.24
C LEU A 196 0.04 10.70 10.50
N GLY A 197 1.12 11.39 10.86
CA GLY A 197 1.87 11.19 12.09
C GLY A 197 3.17 10.40 11.93
N ALA A 198 3.60 10.11 10.71
CA ALA A 198 4.90 9.48 10.46
C ALA A 198 6.04 10.50 10.70
N ASP A 199 7.13 10.03 11.30
CA ASP A 199 8.37 10.79 11.46
C ASP A 199 9.22 10.63 10.20
N ILE A 200 9.12 11.61 9.28
CA ILE A 200 9.79 11.60 7.98
C ILE A 200 10.49 12.93 7.75
N GLU A 201 11.78 12.87 7.45
CA GLU A 201 12.56 13.99 6.95
C GLU A 201 12.87 13.80 5.46
N GLU A 202 12.72 14.85 4.68
CA GLU A 202 13.11 14.89 3.27
C GLU A 202 14.40 15.68 3.12
N ASN A 203 15.45 15.01 2.66
CA ASN A 203 16.70 15.63 2.26
C ASN A 203 16.74 15.73 0.74
N ILE A 204 16.70 16.95 0.21
CA ILE A 204 16.93 17.21 -1.21
C ILE A 204 18.45 17.25 -1.40
N LEU A 205 19.03 16.15 -1.94
CA LEU A 205 20.42 16.07 -2.35
C LEU A 205 20.59 16.67 -3.74
#